data_bef3a75fa1929518e0d57543851b09b1
#
_entry.id   bef3a75fa1929518e0d57543851b09b1
#
_cell.length_a   1.000
_cell.length_b   1.000
_cell.length_c   1.000
_cell.angle_alpha   90.00
_cell.angle_beta   90.00
_cell.angle_gamma   90.00
#
_symmetry.space_group_name_H-M   'P 1'
#
loop_
_entity.id
_entity.type
_entity.pdbx_description
1 polymer ?
#
loop_
_entity_poly.entity_id
_entity_poly.type
_entity_poly.pdbx_seq_one_letter_code
_entity_poly.pdbx_strand_id
1 'polypeptide(L)'
;MDKQTELARIQQEFTDLADLLAAIGDETRQYLIQAMFELPCKQEGGARVGAITAKTHLSRPAVSHHIKILKDAGVVGMRKEGTKNYYYLETDNRRWQELAQLSQRLVDVIDHLNEVKS
;
A
#
# COMPACT_ATOMS: atom_id res chain seq x y z
N MET A 1 9.77 27.57 -3.35
CA MET A 1 10.76 26.62 -2.75
C MET A 1 11.87 26.39 -3.76
N ASP A 2 13.12 26.37 -3.34
CA ASP A 2 14.21 26.20 -4.28
C ASP A 2 14.35 24.74 -4.73
N LYS A 3 15.11 24.54 -5.82
CA LYS A 3 15.27 23.24 -6.46
C LYS A 3 15.92 22.20 -5.53
N GLN A 4 16.93 22.61 -4.74
CA GLN A 4 17.64 21.68 -3.86
C GLN A 4 16.75 21.24 -2.71
N THR A 5 15.98 22.14 -2.13
CA THR A 5 15.02 21.82 -1.07
C THR A 5 13.94 20.88 -1.58
N GLU A 6 13.44 21.13 -2.78
CA GLU A 6 12.41 20.28 -3.41
C GLU A 6 12.97 18.88 -3.67
N LEU A 7 14.18 18.78 -4.21
CA LEU A 7 14.83 17.49 -4.46
C LEU A 7 15.06 16.72 -3.16
N ALA A 8 15.54 17.39 -2.12
CA ALA A 8 15.77 16.75 -0.81
C ALA A 8 14.46 16.19 -0.25
N ARG A 9 13.36 16.93 -0.41
CA ARG A 9 12.04 16.48 0.05
C ARG A 9 11.58 15.24 -0.72
N ILE A 10 11.75 15.23 -2.03
CA ILE A 10 11.41 14.07 -2.87
C ILE A 10 12.23 12.85 -2.44
N GLN A 11 13.52 13.01 -2.22
CA GLN A 11 14.40 11.92 -1.78
C GLN A 11 13.94 11.37 -0.43
N GLN A 12 13.57 12.24 0.51
CA GLN A 12 13.08 11.82 1.82
C GLN A 12 11.75 11.09 1.71
N GLU A 13 10.85 11.57 0.86
CA GLU A 13 9.55 10.92 0.65
C GLU A 13 9.73 9.52 0.05
N PHE A 14 10.63 9.34 -0.91
CA PHE A 14 10.93 8.01 -1.44
C PHE A 14 11.48 7.08 -0.36
N THR A 15 12.37 7.58 0.48
CA THR A 15 12.94 6.80 1.58
C THR A 15 11.85 6.37 2.57
N ASP A 16 11.00 7.31 2.97
CA ASP A 16 9.94 7.07 3.96
C ASP A 16 8.88 6.10 3.44
N LEU A 17 8.64 6.09 2.12
CA LEU A 17 7.60 5.27 1.49
C LEU A 17 8.15 4.01 0.82
N ALA A 18 9.44 3.71 1.00
CA ALA A 18 10.08 2.60 0.28
C ALA A 18 9.37 1.26 0.50
N ASP A 19 8.98 0.96 1.72
CA ASP A 19 8.27 -0.29 2.04
C ASP A 19 6.88 -0.35 1.40
N LEU A 20 6.14 0.77 1.42
CA LEU A 20 4.84 0.85 0.76
C LEU A 20 4.99 0.66 -0.75
N LEU A 21 5.93 1.37 -1.37
CA LEU A 21 6.16 1.29 -2.81
C LEU A 21 6.54 -0.12 -3.23
N ALA A 22 7.41 -0.78 -2.47
CA ALA A 22 7.79 -2.17 -2.74
C ALA A 22 6.58 -3.10 -2.61
N ALA A 23 5.77 -2.92 -1.56
CA ALA A 23 4.60 -3.78 -1.32
C ALA A 23 3.58 -3.66 -2.45
N ILE A 24 3.25 -2.45 -2.89
CA ILE A 24 2.24 -2.23 -3.93
C ILE A 24 2.79 -2.34 -5.35
N GLY A 25 4.10 -2.45 -5.51
CA GLY A 25 4.74 -2.61 -6.81
C GLY A 25 4.72 -4.04 -7.35
N ASP A 26 4.13 -4.97 -6.62
CA ASP A 26 4.04 -6.38 -7.01
C ASP A 26 2.63 -6.69 -7.53
N GLU A 27 2.55 -7.31 -8.69
CA GLU A 27 1.28 -7.58 -9.37
C GLU A 27 0.37 -8.49 -8.54
N THR A 28 0.94 -9.51 -7.90
CA THR A 28 0.17 -10.43 -7.07
C THR A 28 -0.41 -9.72 -5.86
N ARG A 29 0.35 -8.83 -5.22
CA ARG A 29 -0.15 -8.07 -4.09
C ARG A 29 -1.22 -7.04 -4.51
N GLN A 30 -1.09 -6.45 -5.68
CA GLN A 30 -2.14 -5.60 -6.24
C GLN A 30 -3.45 -6.38 -6.42
N TYR A 31 -3.35 -7.61 -6.91
CA TYR A 31 -4.50 -8.50 -7.04
C TYR A 31 -5.14 -8.81 -5.68
N LEU A 32 -4.32 -9.09 -4.67
CA LEU A 32 -4.83 -9.34 -3.30
C LEU A 32 -5.54 -8.13 -2.72
N ILE A 33 -5.01 -6.93 -2.91
CA ILE A 33 -5.66 -5.70 -2.46
C ILE A 33 -7.05 -5.59 -3.09
N GLN A 34 -7.14 -5.84 -4.40
CA GLN A 34 -8.42 -5.77 -5.11
C GLN A 34 -9.40 -6.82 -4.59
N ALA A 35 -8.93 -8.05 -4.35
CA ALA A 35 -9.78 -9.11 -3.82
C ALA A 35 -10.32 -8.76 -2.43
N MET A 36 -9.54 -8.08 -1.62
CA MET A 36 -9.95 -7.72 -0.26
C MET A 36 -11.06 -6.67 -0.22
N PHE A 37 -11.27 -5.90 -1.30
CA PHE A 37 -12.43 -5.01 -1.38
C PHE A 37 -13.75 -5.77 -1.36
N GLU A 38 -13.76 -7.03 -1.74
CA GLU A 38 -14.97 -7.87 -1.77
C GLU A 38 -15.16 -8.69 -0.50
N LEU A 39 -14.25 -8.51 0.49
CA LEU A 39 -14.28 -9.24 1.75
C LEU A 39 -14.68 -8.30 2.90
N PRO A 40 -15.07 -8.84 4.06
CA PRO A 40 -15.46 -8.00 5.19
C PRO A 40 -14.38 -6.99 5.56
N CYS A 41 -14.78 -5.72 5.65
CA CYS A 41 -13.90 -4.62 6.05
C CYS A 41 -13.64 -4.66 7.57
N LYS A 42 -12.85 -3.69 8.05
CA LYS A 42 -12.52 -3.59 9.48
C LYS A 42 -13.76 -3.56 10.36
N GLN A 43 -14.76 -2.76 10.01
CA GLN A 43 -16.00 -2.62 10.79
C GLN A 43 -16.83 -3.90 10.78
N GLU A 44 -16.71 -4.69 9.72
CA GLU A 44 -17.40 -5.97 9.59
C GLU A 44 -16.63 -7.13 10.20
N GLY A 45 -15.44 -6.86 10.73
CA GLY A 45 -14.63 -7.83 11.45
C GLY A 45 -13.44 -8.39 10.72
N GLY A 46 -13.29 -8.10 9.42
CA GLY A 46 -12.18 -8.61 8.61
C GLY A 46 -12.39 -10.05 8.15
N ALA A 47 -11.38 -10.61 7.51
CA ALA A 47 -11.43 -11.95 6.93
C ALA A 47 -10.23 -12.78 7.37
N ARG A 48 -10.46 -14.09 7.55
CA ARG A 48 -9.40 -15.07 7.81
C ARG A 48 -8.62 -15.35 6.51
N VAL A 49 -7.37 -15.81 6.65
CA VAL A 49 -6.53 -16.19 5.50
C VAL A 49 -7.26 -17.18 4.59
N GLY A 50 -8.00 -18.14 5.16
CA GLY A 50 -8.77 -19.10 4.36
C GLY A 50 -9.80 -18.45 3.45
N ALA A 51 -10.50 -17.44 3.95
CA ALA A 51 -11.48 -16.69 3.15
C ALA A 51 -10.81 -15.89 2.03
N ILE A 52 -9.67 -15.29 2.34
CA ILE A 52 -8.88 -14.55 1.33
C ILE A 52 -8.37 -15.50 0.24
N THR A 53 -7.86 -16.67 0.67
CA THR A 53 -7.38 -17.71 -0.26
C THR A 53 -8.49 -18.17 -1.19
N ALA A 54 -9.70 -18.37 -0.65
CA ALA A 54 -10.84 -18.82 -1.44
C ALA A 54 -11.26 -17.80 -2.51
N LYS A 55 -10.96 -16.51 -2.31
CA LYS A 55 -11.23 -15.44 -3.29
C LYS A 55 -10.18 -15.33 -4.37
N THR A 56 -9.06 -16.02 -4.24
CA THR A 56 -7.92 -15.89 -5.14
C THR A 56 -7.61 -17.26 -5.78
N HIS A 57 -6.68 -17.25 -6.73
CA HIS A 57 -6.14 -18.50 -7.32
C HIS A 57 -4.82 -18.89 -6.67
N LEU A 58 -4.46 -18.26 -5.57
CA LEU A 58 -3.18 -18.46 -4.89
C LEU A 58 -3.29 -19.57 -3.86
N SER A 59 -2.16 -20.16 -3.51
CA SER A 59 -2.07 -21.10 -2.39
C SER A 59 -2.17 -20.35 -1.07
N ARG A 60 -2.57 -21.05 -0.01
CA ARG A 60 -2.64 -20.47 1.32
C ARG A 60 -1.28 -19.94 1.81
N PRO A 61 -0.15 -20.67 1.64
CA PRO A 61 1.15 -20.13 2.01
C PRO A 61 1.53 -18.86 1.25
N ALA A 62 1.19 -18.78 -0.05
CA ALA A 62 1.44 -17.58 -0.85
C ALA A 62 0.63 -16.39 -0.32
N VAL A 63 -0.67 -16.60 -0.04
CA VAL A 63 -1.53 -15.55 0.54
C VAL A 63 -0.96 -15.08 1.87
N SER A 64 -0.59 -15.99 2.76
CA SER A 64 -0.01 -15.63 4.06
C SER A 64 1.26 -14.79 3.90
N HIS A 65 2.13 -15.16 2.95
CA HIS A 65 3.37 -14.42 2.69
C HIS A 65 3.07 -13.00 2.20
N HIS A 66 2.20 -12.84 1.23
CA HIS A 66 1.86 -11.54 0.67
C HIS A 66 1.10 -10.65 1.65
N ILE A 67 0.19 -11.23 2.43
CA ILE A 67 -0.56 -10.49 3.46
C ILE A 67 0.39 -9.94 4.52
N LYS A 68 1.41 -10.71 4.91
CA LYS A 68 2.41 -10.23 5.86
C LYS A 68 3.15 -9.00 5.34
N ILE A 69 3.56 -9.03 4.07
CA ILE A 69 4.25 -7.88 3.44
C ILE A 69 3.33 -6.66 3.40
N LEU A 70 2.07 -6.84 3.01
CA LEU A 70 1.09 -5.76 2.98
C LEU A 70 0.79 -5.21 4.37
N LYS A 71 0.73 -6.08 5.39
CA LYS A 71 0.52 -5.66 6.77
C LYS A 71 1.70 -4.84 7.27
N ASP A 72 2.92 -5.30 7.04
CA ASP A 72 4.14 -4.62 7.48
C ASP A 72 4.27 -3.24 6.79
N ALA A 73 3.72 -3.09 5.59
CA ALA A 73 3.71 -1.82 4.87
C ALA A 73 2.54 -0.90 5.23
N GLY A 74 1.63 -1.34 6.09
CA GLY A 74 0.50 -0.54 6.53
C GLY A 74 -0.70 -0.53 5.59
N VAL A 75 -0.71 -1.41 4.58
CA VAL A 75 -1.83 -1.53 3.62
C VAL A 75 -2.95 -2.40 4.20
N VAL A 76 -2.58 -3.43 4.95
CA VAL A 76 -3.49 -4.38 5.57
C VAL A 76 -3.35 -4.26 7.08
N GLY A 77 -4.47 -4.24 7.77
CA GLY A 77 -4.54 -4.33 9.23
C GLY A 77 -4.97 -5.71 9.67
N MET A 78 -4.83 -5.97 10.96
CA MET A 78 -5.18 -7.25 11.54
C MET A 78 -5.74 -7.04 12.94
N ARG A 79 -6.79 -7.80 13.27
CA ARG A 79 -7.23 -7.95 14.64
C ARG A 79 -7.11 -9.42 15.04
N LYS A 80 -6.86 -9.65 16.31
CA LYS A 80 -6.74 -11.00 16.85
C LYS A 80 -7.92 -11.28 17.76
N GLU A 81 -8.50 -12.47 17.61
CA GLU A 81 -9.58 -12.93 18.47
C GLU A 81 -9.23 -14.37 18.90
N GLY A 82 -8.76 -14.51 20.15
CA GLY A 82 -8.20 -15.77 20.59
C GLY A 82 -6.95 -16.11 19.79
N THR A 83 -6.95 -17.27 19.13
CA THR A 83 -5.87 -17.71 18.25
C THR A 83 -6.13 -17.36 16.79
N LYS A 84 -7.23 -16.67 16.49
CA LYS A 84 -7.66 -16.38 15.12
C LYS A 84 -7.28 -14.98 14.70
N ASN A 85 -6.69 -14.84 13.52
CA ASN A 85 -6.32 -13.57 12.94
C ASN A 85 -7.31 -13.18 11.84
N TYR A 86 -7.79 -11.93 11.89
CA TYR A 86 -8.71 -11.37 10.91
C TYR A 86 -8.05 -10.17 10.25
N TYR A 87 -7.98 -10.20 8.93
CA TYR A 87 -7.30 -9.20 8.12
C TYR A 87 -8.31 -8.32 7.39
N TYR A 88 -7.94 -7.06 7.17
CA TYR A 88 -8.79 -6.08 6.49
C TYR A 88 -7.90 -5.03 5.84
N LEU A 89 -8.43 -4.31 4.85
CA LEU A 89 -7.72 -3.15 4.31
C LEU A 89 -7.69 -2.07 5.39
N GLU A 90 -6.48 -1.54 5.65
CA GLU A 90 -6.29 -0.56 6.71
C GLU A 90 -7.04 0.73 6.39
N THR A 91 -7.80 1.24 7.36
CA THR A 91 -8.62 2.44 7.19
C THR A 91 -7.86 3.74 7.50
N ASP A 92 -6.71 3.66 8.15
CA ASP A 92 -5.80 4.79 8.30
C ASP A 92 -5.13 5.02 6.95
N ASN A 93 -5.53 6.07 6.27
CA ASN A 93 -5.10 6.33 4.90
C ASN A 93 -3.90 7.28 4.79
N ARG A 94 -3.20 7.57 5.90
CA ARG A 94 -2.11 8.56 5.90
C ARG A 94 -0.99 8.20 4.93
N ARG A 95 -0.63 6.92 4.83
CA ARG A 95 0.43 6.49 3.90
C ARG A 95 0.03 6.70 2.44
N TRP A 96 -1.23 6.47 2.12
CA TRP A 96 -1.75 6.75 0.78
C TRP A 96 -1.75 8.25 0.49
N GLN A 97 -2.08 9.07 1.48
CA GLN A 97 -2.01 10.53 1.33
C GLN A 97 -0.57 11.00 1.12
N GLU A 98 0.39 10.41 1.84
CA GLU A 98 1.81 10.71 1.64
C GLU A 98 2.27 10.33 0.23
N LEU A 99 1.82 9.19 -0.28
CA LEU A 99 2.11 8.76 -1.65
C LEU A 99 1.48 9.72 -2.67
N ALA A 100 0.26 10.17 -2.42
CA ALA A 100 -0.39 11.15 -3.29
C ALA A 100 0.38 12.46 -3.33
N GLN A 101 0.91 12.90 -2.20
CA GLN A 101 1.74 14.12 -2.12
C GLN A 101 3.05 13.95 -2.88
N LEU A 102 3.71 12.80 -2.76
CA LEU A 102 4.90 12.50 -3.53
C LEU A 102 4.59 12.53 -5.04
N SER A 103 3.50 11.90 -5.44
CA SER A 103 3.07 11.87 -6.83
C SER A 103 2.84 13.28 -7.37
N GLN A 104 2.14 14.13 -6.62
CA GLN A 104 1.88 15.51 -7.03
C GLN A 104 3.16 16.31 -7.15
N ARG A 105 4.09 16.10 -6.23
CA ARG A 105 5.39 16.80 -6.26
C ARG A 105 6.20 16.42 -7.49
N LEU A 106 6.16 15.13 -7.87
CA LEU A 106 6.80 14.66 -9.10
C LEU A 106 6.14 15.24 -10.34
N VAL A 107 4.81 15.31 -10.35
CA VAL A 107 4.08 15.96 -11.46
C VAL A 107 4.55 17.40 -11.65
N ASP A 108 4.62 18.16 -10.55
CA ASP A 108 5.02 19.56 -10.60
C ASP A 108 6.46 19.73 -11.08
N VAL A 109 7.38 18.88 -10.62
CA VAL A 109 8.79 18.93 -11.05
C VAL A 109 8.93 18.56 -12.52
N ILE A 110 8.22 17.53 -12.99
CA ILE A 110 8.26 17.11 -14.39
C ILE A 110 7.67 18.19 -15.29
N ASP A 111 6.57 18.82 -14.88
CA ASP A 111 5.97 19.93 -15.64
C ASP A 111 6.96 21.10 -15.75
N HIS A 112 7.67 21.41 -14.68
CA HIS A 112 8.70 22.44 -14.68
C HIS A 112 9.84 22.10 -15.64
N LEU A 113 10.29 20.83 -15.67
CA LEU A 113 11.32 20.38 -16.60
C LEU A 113 10.87 20.53 -18.05
N ASN A 114 9.61 20.25 -18.34
CA ASN A 114 9.05 20.42 -19.69
C ASN A 114 9.03 21.89 -20.09
N GLU A 115 8.69 22.79 -19.20
CA GLU A 115 8.69 24.24 -19.45
C GLU A 115 10.09 24.74 -19.77
N VAL A 116 11.10 24.30 -19.02
CA VAL A 116 12.49 24.72 -19.20
C VAL A 116 13.04 24.24 -20.54
N LYS A 117 12.58 23.08 -21.02
CA LYS A 117 13.04 22.49 -22.28
C LYS A 117 12.29 22.97 -23.51
N SER A 118 11.18 23.66 -23.31
CA SER A 118 10.44 24.28 -24.47
C SER A 118 10.99 25.66 -24.83
#